data_9cbcc20f8022aeade06a728bdcc8481e
#
_entry.id   9cbcc20f8022aeade06a728bdcc8481e
#
_cell.length_a   1.000
_cell.length_b   1.000
_cell.length_c   1.000
_cell.angle_alpha   90.00
_cell.angle_beta   90.00
_cell.angle_gamma   90.00
#
_symmetry.space_group_name_H-M   'P 1'
#
loop_
_entity.id
_entity.type
_entity.pdbx_description
1 polymer ?
#
loop_
_entity_poly.entity_id
_entity_poly.type
_entity_poly.pdbx_seq_one_letter_code
_entity_poly.pdbx_strand_id
1 'polypeptide(L)'
;MSGIYIHIPFCKQACHYCDFHFSTSIKKKDEMVLALAKEIVMRKSELLDCARSDKDETVETIYFGGGTPSRLPIADLRLLMDSIYENYKVSENPEITLEANPDDLSEEYLIALSKIGINRLSIGIQSFFEDDLVMMNRAHNSAEAKKCLEIATKYFDNISLDLIYGIPGMSNEKWQQNIETALSFGIPHISSYALTVEPKTALNKLIQTGKIGQPKDEVAEEHFQILVETLENNGFVHY
;
A
#
# COMPACT_ATOMS: atom_id res chain seq x y z
N MET A 1 11.92 5.73 -18.86
CA MET A 1 11.55 4.75 -17.79
C MET A 1 10.07 4.50 -17.94
N SER A 2 9.66 3.28 -18.27
CA SER A 2 8.26 2.91 -18.37
C SER A 2 7.86 1.98 -17.24
N GLY A 3 6.60 2.05 -16.83
CA GLY A 3 6.05 1.22 -15.76
C GLY A 3 4.65 0.70 -16.07
N ILE A 4 4.28 -0.41 -15.46
CA ILE A 4 2.94 -0.99 -15.52
C ILE A 4 2.30 -0.89 -14.13
N TYR A 5 1.15 -0.21 -14.05
CA TYR A 5 0.32 -0.19 -12.86
C TYR A 5 -0.88 -1.11 -13.05
N ILE A 6 -1.12 -2.01 -12.09
CA ILE A 6 -2.26 -2.93 -12.08
C ILE A 6 -3.14 -2.61 -10.89
N HIS A 7 -4.37 -2.21 -11.15
CA HIS A 7 -5.35 -1.86 -10.12
C HIS A 7 -6.15 -3.07 -9.67
N ILE A 8 -6.03 -3.42 -8.37
CA ILE A 8 -6.76 -4.51 -7.73
C ILE A 8 -7.75 -3.92 -6.72
N PRO A 9 -9.05 -3.81 -7.04
CA PRO A 9 -10.01 -3.07 -6.22
C PRO A 9 -10.62 -3.89 -5.08
N PHE A 10 -9.98 -4.94 -4.61
CA PHE A 10 -10.54 -5.78 -3.55
C PHE A 10 -9.93 -5.46 -2.19
N CYS A 11 -10.79 -5.22 -1.19
CA CYS A 11 -10.39 -5.06 0.20
C CYS A 11 -11.12 -6.08 1.09
N LYS A 12 -10.51 -6.46 2.21
CA LYS A 12 -11.16 -7.29 3.22
C LYS A 12 -12.22 -6.50 3.99
N GLN A 13 -11.93 -5.25 4.26
CA GLN A 13 -12.73 -4.34 5.09
C GLN A 13 -12.71 -2.93 4.50
N ALA A 14 -13.80 -2.19 4.69
CA ALA A 14 -13.91 -0.80 4.28
C ALA A 14 -13.36 0.11 5.39
N CYS A 15 -12.18 0.67 5.23
CA CYS A 15 -11.63 1.64 6.16
C CYS A 15 -12.49 2.89 6.22
N HIS A 16 -12.67 3.50 7.42
CA HIS A 16 -13.59 4.60 7.60
C HIS A 16 -13.18 5.88 6.83
N TYR A 17 -11.90 6.07 6.56
CA TYR A 17 -11.35 7.24 5.88
C TYR A 17 -11.26 7.09 4.35
N CYS A 18 -11.35 5.83 3.83
CA CYS A 18 -11.02 5.53 2.45
C CYS A 18 -12.15 5.93 1.50
N ASP A 19 -11.83 6.72 0.47
CA ASP A 19 -12.72 7.10 -0.63
C ASP A 19 -12.30 6.50 -1.99
N PHE A 20 -11.27 5.64 -2.01
CA PHE A 20 -10.81 4.99 -3.23
C PHE A 20 -11.86 4.03 -3.78
N HIS A 21 -11.72 3.71 -5.06
CA HIS A 21 -12.55 2.70 -5.70
C HIS A 21 -12.17 1.29 -5.20
N PHE A 22 -13.01 0.71 -4.35
CA PHE A 22 -12.80 -0.64 -3.84
C PHE A 22 -14.12 -1.42 -3.69
N SER A 23 -13.99 -2.74 -3.54
CA SER A 23 -15.09 -3.67 -3.23
C SER A 23 -14.67 -4.62 -2.12
N THR A 24 -15.53 -4.80 -1.12
CA THR A 24 -15.35 -5.84 -0.10
C THR A 24 -15.87 -7.22 -0.57
N SER A 25 -16.48 -7.29 -1.75
CA SER A 25 -16.92 -8.53 -2.35
C SER A 25 -15.91 -9.06 -3.36
N ILE A 26 -15.42 -10.26 -3.13
CA ILE A 26 -14.48 -10.97 -4.04
C ILE A 26 -15.18 -11.85 -5.08
N LYS A 27 -16.52 -11.80 -5.18
CA LYS A 27 -17.30 -12.70 -6.08
C LYS A 27 -16.88 -12.61 -7.55
N LYS A 28 -16.40 -11.44 -7.98
CA LYS A 28 -15.95 -11.21 -9.36
C LYS A 28 -14.43 -11.23 -9.52
N LYS A 29 -13.69 -11.74 -8.52
CA LYS A 29 -12.23 -11.73 -8.54
C LYS A 29 -11.67 -12.48 -9.75
N ASP A 30 -12.12 -13.69 -10.00
CA ASP A 30 -11.61 -14.51 -11.09
C ASP A 30 -11.92 -13.90 -12.47
N GLU A 31 -13.14 -13.37 -12.65
CA GLU A 31 -13.51 -12.65 -13.87
C GLU A 31 -12.62 -11.42 -14.11
N MET A 32 -12.33 -10.68 -13.04
CA MET A 32 -11.50 -9.49 -13.11
C MET A 32 -10.04 -9.82 -13.42
N VAL A 33 -9.47 -10.84 -12.78
CA VAL A 33 -8.08 -11.28 -13.04
C VAL A 33 -7.93 -11.68 -14.51
N LEU A 34 -8.89 -12.44 -15.06
CA LEU A 34 -8.90 -12.79 -16.48
C LEU A 34 -9.08 -11.58 -17.39
N ALA A 35 -9.87 -10.58 -16.98
CA ALA A 35 -10.04 -9.34 -17.74
C ALA A 35 -8.74 -8.51 -17.75
N LEU A 36 -8.06 -8.40 -16.60
CA LEU A 36 -6.77 -7.73 -16.50
C LEU A 36 -5.70 -8.40 -17.37
N ALA A 37 -5.62 -9.74 -17.37
CA ALA A 37 -4.70 -10.47 -18.24
C ALA A 37 -4.98 -10.18 -19.73
N LYS A 38 -6.25 -10.11 -20.13
CA LYS A 38 -6.62 -9.69 -21.50
C LYS A 38 -6.27 -8.24 -21.78
N GLU A 39 -6.51 -7.32 -20.85
CA GLU A 39 -6.17 -5.92 -21.00
C GLU A 39 -4.66 -5.72 -21.20
N ILE A 40 -3.83 -6.43 -20.44
CA ILE A 40 -2.36 -6.43 -20.60
C ILE A 40 -1.99 -6.77 -22.05
N VAL A 41 -2.58 -7.81 -22.63
CA VAL A 41 -2.32 -8.20 -24.04
C VAL A 41 -2.81 -7.13 -25.02
N MET A 42 -4.01 -6.58 -24.80
CA MET A 42 -4.60 -5.57 -25.69
C MET A 42 -3.81 -4.27 -25.71
N ARG A 43 -3.34 -3.79 -24.57
CA ARG A 43 -2.58 -2.54 -24.46
C ARG A 43 -1.21 -2.61 -25.12
N LYS A 44 -0.65 -3.79 -25.32
CA LYS A 44 0.57 -3.98 -26.11
C LYS A 44 0.38 -3.44 -27.56
N SER A 45 -0.76 -3.74 -28.18
CA SER A 45 -1.04 -3.26 -29.55
C SER A 45 -1.28 -1.76 -29.61
N GLU A 46 -1.89 -1.17 -28.59
CA GLU A 46 -2.13 0.28 -28.51
C GLU A 46 -0.81 1.07 -28.39
N LEU A 47 0.17 0.56 -27.65
CA LEU A 47 1.51 1.16 -27.57
C LEU A 47 2.26 1.08 -28.90
N LEU A 48 2.03 0.04 -29.70
CA LEU A 48 2.61 -0.10 -31.04
C LEU A 48 1.96 0.82 -32.08
N ASP A 49 0.68 1.13 -31.93
CA ASP A 49 -0.08 2.01 -32.84
C ASP A 49 0.12 3.50 -32.53
N CYS A 50 0.44 3.85 -31.29
CA CYS A 50 0.87 5.21 -30.93
C CYS A 50 2.31 5.45 -31.40
N ALA A 51 2.52 5.57 -32.72
CA ALA A 51 3.80 5.74 -33.40
C ALA A 51 4.50 7.07 -33.03
N ARG A 52 4.78 7.29 -31.80
CA ARG A 52 5.75 8.25 -31.28
C ARG A 52 6.65 7.52 -30.30
N SER A 53 7.79 7.17 -30.75
CA SER A 53 8.93 6.67 -30.03
C SER A 53 9.17 5.14 -30.02
N ASP A 54 10.37 4.87 -30.11
CA ASP A 54 11.23 3.75 -29.87
C ASP A 54 10.52 2.41 -29.58
N LYS A 55 10.54 1.56 -30.57
CA LYS A 55 10.09 0.15 -30.54
C LYS A 55 10.79 -0.72 -29.48
N ASP A 56 11.56 -0.08 -28.57
CA ASP A 56 12.42 -0.74 -27.57
C ASP A 56 12.16 -0.25 -26.12
N GLU A 57 10.96 0.28 -25.84
CA GLU A 57 10.67 0.71 -24.47
C GLU A 57 10.65 -0.48 -23.50
N THR A 58 11.55 -0.43 -22.54
CA THR A 58 11.71 -1.49 -21.53
C THR A 58 10.93 -1.11 -20.27
N VAL A 59 10.11 -2.02 -19.75
CA VAL A 59 9.40 -1.88 -18.50
C VAL A 59 10.39 -2.07 -17.36
N GLU A 60 10.55 -1.04 -16.53
CA GLU A 60 11.46 -1.03 -15.39
C GLU A 60 10.74 -1.20 -14.05
N THR A 61 9.44 -0.87 -14.01
CA THR A 61 8.64 -0.99 -12.81
C THR A 61 7.30 -1.67 -13.07
N ILE A 62 6.88 -2.55 -12.16
CA ILE A 62 5.54 -3.15 -12.12
C ILE A 62 4.95 -2.89 -10.75
N TYR A 63 3.75 -2.31 -10.68
CA TYR A 63 3.13 -1.93 -9.43
C TYR A 63 1.72 -2.49 -9.33
N PHE A 64 1.50 -3.36 -8.36
CA PHE A 64 0.17 -3.84 -7.98
C PHE A 64 -0.35 -2.97 -6.85
N GLY A 65 -1.39 -2.18 -7.13
CA GLY A 65 -1.97 -1.25 -6.18
C GLY A 65 -3.49 -1.21 -6.22
N GLY A 66 -4.07 -0.24 -5.50
CA GLY A 66 -5.51 0.06 -5.54
C GLY A 66 -6.24 -0.16 -4.23
N GLY A 67 -7.02 -1.21 -4.11
CA GLY A 67 -7.66 -1.61 -2.85
C GLY A 67 -6.66 -2.33 -1.94
N THR A 68 -6.49 -3.63 -2.18
CA THR A 68 -5.54 -4.47 -1.41
C THR A 68 -5.06 -5.64 -2.29
N PRO A 69 -4.01 -5.45 -3.08
CA PRO A 69 -3.47 -6.50 -3.96
C PRO A 69 -3.07 -7.79 -3.25
N SER A 70 -2.63 -7.72 -1.99
CA SER A 70 -2.32 -8.90 -1.16
C SER A 70 -3.53 -9.82 -0.91
N ARG A 71 -4.74 -9.40 -1.27
CA ARG A 71 -5.93 -10.27 -1.27
C ARG A 71 -5.94 -11.30 -2.39
N LEU A 72 -5.11 -11.14 -3.41
CA LEU A 72 -5.02 -12.09 -4.50
C LEU A 72 -4.21 -13.33 -4.09
N PRO A 73 -4.68 -14.53 -4.43
CA PRO A 73 -3.86 -15.74 -4.37
C PRO A 73 -2.61 -15.61 -5.24
N ILE A 74 -1.54 -16.28 -4.85
CA ILE A 74 -0.27 -16.31 -5.61
C ILE A 74 -0.48 -16.75 -7.07
N ALA A 75 -1.40 -17.68 -7.32
CA ALA A 75 -1.71 -18.13 -8.69
C ALA A 75 -2.24 -17.00 -9.58
N ASP A 76 -3.07 -16.10 -9.03
CA ASP A 76 -3.62 -14.96 -9.76
C ASP A 76 -2.54 -13.92 -10.05
N LEU A 77 -1.68 -13.60 -9.06
CA LEU A 77 -0.54 -12.71 -9.24
C LEU A 77 0.43 -13.27 -10.29
N ARG A 78 0.71 -14.56 -10.25
CA ARG A 78 1.57 -15.23 -11.26
C ARG A 78 0.97 -15.14 -12.65
N LEU A 79 -0.33 -15.38 -12.82
CA LEU A 79 -1.01 -15.24 -14.12
C LEU A 79 -0.81 -13.84 -14.72
N LEU A 80 -0.96 -12.79 -13.90
CA LEU A 80 -0.77 -11.42 -14.35
C LEU A 80 0.69 -11.12 -14.68
N MET A 81 1.63 -11.60 -13.85
CA MET A 81 3.07 -11.48 -14.11
C MET A 81 3.47 -12.20 -15.41
N ASP A 82 3.05 -13.44 -15.60
CA ASP A 82 3.32 -14.22 -16.82
C ASP A 82 2.80 -13.47 -18.05
N SER A 83 1.57 -12.91 -17.98
CA SER A 83 0.99 -12.09 -19.05
C SER A 83 1.82 -10.85 -19.38
N ILE A 84 2.46 -10.22 -18.37
CA ILE A 84 3.35 -9.08 -18.60
C ILE A 84 4.63 -9.54 -19.29
N TYR A 85 5.31 -10.54 -18.77
CA TYR A 85 6.58 -11.02 -19.31
C TYR A 85 6.47 -11.59 -20.72
N GLU A 86 5.32 -12.20 -21.06
CA GLU A 86 5.05 -12.69 -22.42
C GLU A 86 4.79 -11.57 -23.45
N ASN A 87 4.31 -10.41 -22.99
CA ASN A 87 3.85 -9.35 -23.89
C ASN A 87 4.71 -8.10 -23.89
N TYR A 88 5.54 -7.87 -22.87
CA TYR A 88 6.37 -6.67 -22.74
C TYR A 88 7.83 -7.05 -22.57
N LYS A 89 8.72 -6.18 -23.02
CA LYS A 89 10.13 -6.28 -22.71
C LYS A 89 10.35 -5.72 -21.32
N VAL A 90 10.56 -6.60 -20.35
CA VAL A 90 10.84 -6.22 -18.96
C VAL A 90 12.35 -6.16 -18.75
N SER A 91 12.84 -5.22 -17.96
CA SER A 91 14.26 -5.09 -17.61
C SER A 91 14.76 -6.34 -16.87
N GLU A 92 16.07 -6.53 -16.84
CA GLU A 92 16.68 -7.67 -16.11
C GLU A 92 16.46 -7.57 -14.60
N ASN A 93 16.36 -6.36 -14.06
CA ASN A 93 16.17 -6.09 -12.63
C ASN A 93 15.03 -5.08 -12.42
N PRO A 94 13.77 -5.46 -12.68
CA PRO A 94 12.65 -4.55 -12.52
C PRO A 94 12.31 -4.37 -11.05
N GLU A 95 11.83 -3.19 -10.66
CA GLU A 95 11.15 -3.04 -9.37
C GLU A 95 9.72 -3.56 -9.49
N ILE A 96 9.37 -4.56 -8.67
CA ILE A 96 8.03 -5.15 -8.68
C ILE A 96 7.41 -4.99 -7.30
N THR A 97 6.49 -4.02 -7.19
CA THR A 97 5.85 -3.64 -5.94
C THR A 97 4.49 -4.29 -5.78
N LEU A 98 4.20 -4.75 -4.55
CA LEU A 98 2.86 -5.17 -4.13
C LEU A 98 2.42 -4.36 -2.91
N GLU A 99 1.27 -3.69 -3.01
CA GLU A 99 0.58 -3.12 -1.83
C GLU A 99 -0.06 -4.23 -0.99
N ALA A 100 0.09 -4.14 0.32
CA ALA A 100 -0.36 -5.18 1.23
C ALA A 100 -0.91 -4.63 2.55
N ASN A 101 -1.85 -5.37 3.13
CA ASN A 101 -2.24 -5.20 4.53
C ASN A 101 -1.53 -6.23 5.41
N PRO A 102 -1.20 -5.89 6.68
CA PRO A 102 -0.50 -6.79 7.59
C PRO A 102 -1.18 -8.15 7.79
N ASP A 103 -2.51 -8.18 7.84
CA ASP A 103 -3.31 -9.38 8.06
C ASP A 103 -3.37 -10.36 6.86
N ASP A 104 -2.87 -9.95 5.70
CA ASP A 104 -2.74 -10.82 4.52
C ASP A 104 -1.33 -11.43 4.38
N LEU A 105 -0.32 -10.91 5.11
CA LEU A 105 1.08 -11.27 4.95
C LEU A 105 1.54 -12.38 5.92
N SER A 106 1.08 -13.62 5.69
CA SER A 106 1.66 -14.77 6.37
C SER A 106 3.09 -15.05 5.87
N GLU A 107 3.89 -15.77 6.67
CA GLU A 107 5.25 -16.13 6.28
C GLU A 107 5.28 -16.95 4.97
N GLU A 108 4.34 -17.88 4.82
CA GLU A 108 4.21 -18.70 3.60
C GLU A 108 3.87 -17.82 2.38
N TYR A 109 3.02 -16.81 2.57
CA TYR A 109 2.65 -15.90 1.50
C TYR A 109 3.82 -15.00 1.10
N LEU A 110 4.58 -14.46 2.06
CA LEU A 110 5.79 -13.68 1.81
C LEU A 110 6.86 -14.47 1.04
N ILE A 111 7.12 -15.72 1.44
CA ILE A 111 8.01 -16.63 0.71
C ILE A 111 7.51 -16.86 -0.72
N ALA A 112 6.21 -17.04 -0.90
CA ALA A 112 5.64 -17.27 -2.21
C ALA A 112 5.70 -16.02 -3.10
N LEU A 113 5.48 -14.81 -2.55
CA LEU A 113 5.64 -13.54 -3.25
C LEU A 113 7.07 -13.36 -3.78
N SER A 114 8.08 -13.60 -2.94
CA SER A 114 9.49 -13.48 -3.38
C SER A 114 9.81 -14.43 -4.53
N LYS A 115 9.25 -15.65 -4.52
CA LYS A 115 9.47 -16.67 -5.57
C LYS A 115 8.81 -16.32 -6.91
N ILE A 116 7.79 -15.48 -6.93
CA ILE A 116 7.16 -15.01 -8.18
C ILE A 116 7.76 -13.68 -8.67
N GLY A 117 8.81 -13.18 -8.01
CA GLY A 117 9.54 -11.99 -8.44
C GLY A 117 9.10 -10.69 -7.80
N ILE A 118 8.12 -10.66 -6.90
CA ILE A 118 7.85 -9.46 -6.09
C ILE A 118 9.10 -9.17 -5.26
N ASN A 119 9.63 -7.93 -5.35
CA ASN A 119 10.85 -7.54 -4.66
C ASN A 119 10.71 -6.25 -3.85
N ARG A 120 9.53 -5.63 -3.86
CA ARG A 120 9.18 -4.49 -3.01
C ARG A 120 7.78 -4.66 -2.43
N LEU A 121 7.62 -4.32 -1.15
CA LEU A 121 6.32 -4.28 -0.47
C LEU A 121 5.98 -2.84 -0.06
N SER A 122 4.70 -2.44 -0.22
CA SER A 122 4.14 -1.25 0.43
C SER A 122 3.10 -1.73 1.44
N ILE A 123 3.40 -1.57 2.74
CA ILE A 123 2.59 -2.17 3.80
C ILE A 123 1.81 -1.11 4.54
N GLY A 124 0.49 -1.15 4.42
CA GLY A 124 -0.42 -0.21 5.08
C GLY A 124 -0.58 -0.49 6.57
N ILE A 125 0.35 -0.05 7.41
CA ILE A 125 0.28 -0.18 8.88
C ILE A 125 -0.68 0.84 9.47
N GLN A 126 -0.58 2.08 9.07
CA GLN A 126 -1.34 3.26 9.47
C GLN A 126 -1.07 3.73 10.91
N SER A 127 -1.05 2.85 11.89
CA SER A 127 -0.67 3.11 13.29
C SER A 127 -0.26 1.82 14.00
N PHE A 128 0.56 1.93 15.03
CA PHE A 128 0.89 0.83 15.95
C PHE A 128 0.06 0.85 17.24
N PHE A 129 -1.00 1.68 17.28
CA PHE A 129 -1.90 1.79 18.42
C PHE A 129 -3.29 1.25 18.07
N GLU A 130 -3.81 0.41 18.94
CA GLU A 130 -5.06 -0.32 18.74
C GLU A 130 -6.27 0.61 18.55
N ASP A 131 -6.37 1.65 19.38
CA ASP A 131 -7.48 2.62 19.33
C ASP A 131 -7.54 3.39 18.00
N ASP A 132 -6.38 3.72 17.41
CA ASP A 132 -6.32 4.34 16.08
C ASP A 132 -6.80 3.37 15.00
N LEU A 133 -6.32 2.11 15.03
CA LEU A 133 -6.70 1.07 14.08
C LEU A 133 -8.19 0.77 14.13
N VAL A 134 -8.75 0.67 15.33
CA VAL A 134 -10.20 0.50 15.55
C VAL A 134 -10.98 1.70 15.02
N MET A 135 -10.54 2.93 15.33
CA MET A 135 -11.17 4.15 14.84
C MET A 135 -11.17 4.22 13.30
N MET A 136 -10.09 3.81 12.67
CA MET A 136 -9.94 3.75 11.20
C MET A 136 -10.64 2.54 10.58
N ASN A 137 -11.18 1.62 11.36
CA ASN A 137 -11.77 0.36 10.92
C ASN A 137 -10.77 -0.50 10.11
N ARG A 138 -9.55 -0.68 10.64
CA ARG A 138 -8.55 -1.54 10.03
C ARG A 138 -8.85 -3.01 10.32
N ALA A 139 -8.47 -3.90 9.37
CA ALA A 139 -8.69 -5.34 9.52
C ALA A 139 -7.66 -6.01 10.43
N HIS A 140 -6.48 -5.41 10.59
CA HIS A 140 -5.42 -5.89 11.47
C HIS A 140 -5.40 -5.10 12.80
N ASN A 141 -4.79 -5.68 13.82
CA ASN A 141 -4.51 -5.08 15.11
C ASN A 141 -3.01 -4.70 15.25
N SER A 142 -2.66 -4.00 16.34
CA SER A 142 -1.28 -3.53 16.56
C SER A 142 -0.26 -4.66 16.71
N ALA A 143 -0.64 -5.80 17.28
CA ALA A 143 0.23 -6.96 17.41
C ALA A 143 0.50 -7.64 16.05
N GLU A 144 -0.53 -7.76 15.23
CA GLU A 144 -0.42 -8.27 13.85
C GLU A 144 0.46 -7.36 12.98
N ALA A 145 0.33 -6.04 13.12
CA ALA A 145 1.18 -5.07 12.42
C ALA A 145 2.67 -5.28 12.73
N LYS A 146 3.04 -5.37 14.02
CA LYS A 146 4.42 -5.60 14.45
C LYS A 146 4.94 -6.95 13.99
N LYS A 147 4.16 -8.02 14.21
CA LYS A 147 4.53 -9.38 13.78
C LYS A 147 4.72 -9.48 12.28
N CYS A 148 3.88 -8.82 11.49
CA CYS A 148 4.01 -8.76 10.04
C CYS A 148 5.37 -8.18 9.63
N LEU A 149 5.78 -7.04 10.21
CA LEU A 149 7.05 -6.40 9.92
C LEU A 149 8.25 -7.27 10.36
N GLU A 150 8.19 -7.90 11.55
CA GLU A 150 9.21 -8.84 12.01
C GLU A 150 9.44 -10.01 11.05
N ILE A 151 8.41 -10.43 10.33
CA ILE A 151 8.51 -11.52 9.34
C ILE A 151 8.91 -10.93 7.97
N ALA A 152 8.27 -9.86 7.52
CA ALA A 152 8.50 -9.29 6.20
C ALA A 152 9.97 -8.87 5.99
N THR A 153 10.61 -8.28 7.00
CA THR A 153 12.02 -7.86 6.98
C THR A 153 13.02 -9.03 6.86
N LYS A 154 12.59 -10.27 7.06
CA LYS A 154 13.44 -11.46 6.82
C LYS A 154 13.52 -11.85 5.34
N TYR A 155 12.54 -11.44 4.54
CA TYR A 155 12.38 -11.88 3.16
C TYR A 155 12.46 -10.73 2.15
N PHE A 156 12.29 -9.49 2.59
CA PHE A 156 12.29 -8.29 1.75
C PHE A 156 13.15 -7.18 2.38
N ASP A 157 14.12 -6.70 1.63
CA ASP A 157 14.95 -5.54 2.03
C ASP A 157 14.31 -4.22 1.59
N ASN A 158 13.49 -4.23 0.54
CA ASN A 158 12.80 -3.04 0.01
C ASN A 158 11.34 -3.01 0.48
N ILE A 159 11.12 -2.39 1.62
CA ILE A 159 9.78 -2.22 2.21
C ILE A 159 9.49 -0.74 2.38
N SER A 160 8.33 -0.31 1.92
CA SER A 160 7.68 0.95 2.29
C SER A 160 6.62 0.68 3.35
N LEU A 161 6.53 1.54 4.34
CA LEU A 161 5.54 1.46 5.40
C LEU A 161 4.69 2.74 5.37
N ASP A 162 3.36 2.58 5.43
CA ASP A 162 2.44 3.70 5.44
C ASP A 162 1.96 3.99 6.86
N LEU A 163 2.04 5.27 7.27
CA LEU A 163 1.51 5.78 8.54
C LEU A 163 0.52 6.91 8.29
N ILE A 164 -0.46 7.06 9.20
CA ILE A 164 -1.41 8.18 9.19
C ILE A 164 -1.24 9.00 10.45
N TYR A 165 -1.09 10.32 10.29
CA TYR A 165 -1.00 11.29 11.38
C TYR A 165 -2.19 12.27 11.38
N GLY A 166 -2.28 13.15 12.39
CA GLY A 166 -3.41 14.07 12.53
C GLY A 166 -4.71 13.38 12.93
N ILE A 167 -4.64 12.17 13.46
CA ILE A 167 -5.79 11.38 13.91
C ILE A 167 -6.41 12.08 15.14
N PRO A 168 -7.75 12.25 15.20
CA PRO A 168 -8.41 12.84 16.36
C PRO A 168 -8.07 12.13 17.67
N GLY A 169 -7.51 12.86 18.63
CA GLY A 169 -7.09 12.32 19.92
C GLY A 169 -5.66 11.74 19.96
N MET A 170 -4.95 11.72 18.85
CA MET A 170 -3.53 11.36 18.83
C MET A 170 -2.70 12.52 19.42
N SER A 171 -1.90 12.24 20.47
CA SER A 171 -0.96 13.22 21.01
C SER A 171 0.36 13.20 20.25
N ASN A 172 1.19 14.25 20.43
CA ASN A 172 2.52 14.33 19.85
C ASN A 172 3.41 13.16 20.29
N GLU A 173 3.31 12.75 21.57
CA GLU A 173 4.05 11.61 22.12
C GLU A 173 3.62 10.29 21.46
N LYS A 174 2.32 10.11 21.24
CA LYS A 174 1.78 8.92 20.57
C LYS A 174 2.23 8.86 19.12
N TRP A 175 2.24 10.00 18.42
CA TRP A 175 2.77 10.11 17.07
C TRP A 175 4.27 9.81 17.01
N GLN A 176 5.06 10.41 17.90
CA GLN A 176 6.48 10.12 18.03
C GLN A 176 6.75 8.62 18.23
N GLN A 177 5.98 7.95 19.09
CA GLN A 177 6.11 6.50 19.30
C GLN A 177 5.76 5.66 18.06
N ASN A 178 4.82 6.12 17.22
CA ASN A 178 4.55 5.48 15.93
C ASN A 178 5.78 5.52 15.02
N ILE A 179 6.43 6.69 14.89
CA ILE A 179 7.64 6.85 14.07
C ILE A 179 8.79 6.01 14.63
N GLU A 180 9.05 6.07 15.94
CA GLU A 180 10.11 5.30 16.60
C GLU A 180 9.90 3.79 16.46
N THR A 181 8.65 3.34 16.55
CA THR A 181 8.31 1.93 16.31
C THR A 181 8.62 1.54 14.85
N ALA A 182 8.25 2.36 13.88
CA ALA A 182 8.59 2.11 12.47
C ALA A 182 10.11 2.04 12.25
N LEU A 183 10.87 2.99 12.80
CA LEU A 183 12.33 3.04 12.73
C LEU A 183 12.99 1.80 13.35
N SER A 184 12.42 1.24 14.42
CA SER A 184 12.98 0.06 15.11
C SER A 184 13.04 -1.20 14.24
N PHE A 185 12.25 -1.27 13.15
CA PHE A 185 12.28 -2.37 12.19
C PHE A 185 13.34 -2.20 11.09
N GLY A 186 14.05 -1.08 11.05
CA GLY A 186 15.07 -0.82 10.03
C GLY A 186 14.53 -0.66 8.61
N ILE A 187 13.27 -0.24 8.46
CA ILE A 187 12.61 -0.09 7.17
C ILE A 187 13.16 1.13 6.43
N PRO A 188 13.55 1.00 5.16
CA PRO A 188 14.24 2.05 4.42
C PRO A 188 13.35 3.18 3.92
N HIS A 189 12.03 2.99 3.89
CA HIS A 189 11.09 3.97 3.35
C HIS A 189 9.81 4.06 4.21
N ILE A 190 9.40 5.28 4.53
CA ILE A 190 8.17 5.57 5.28
C ILE A 190 7.34 6.58 4.48
N SER A 191 6.11 6.21 4.14
CA SER A 191 5.10 7.12 3.58
C SER A 191 4.17 7.55 4.68
N SER A 192 3.95 8.85 4.85
CA SER A 192 3.08 9.35 5.90
C SER A 192 2.05 10.34 5.34
N TYR A 193 0.80 10.18 5.78
CA TYR A 193 -0.35 10.92 5.27
C TYR A 193 -1.08 11.60 6.42
N ALA A 194 -1.45 12.87 6.25
CA ALA A 194 -2.40 13.51 7.15
C ALA A 194 -3.79 12.88 6.98
N LEU A 195 -4.47 12.59 8.08
CA LEU A 195 -5.84 12.09 8.01
C LEU A 195 -6.77 13.16 7.43
N THR A 196 -7.29 12.92 6.23
CA THR A 196 -8.28 13.77 5.58
C THR A 196 -9.70 13.22 5.77
N VAL A 197 -10.69 14.11 5.75
CA VAL A 197 -12.10 13.75 5.89
C VAL A 197 -12.80 13.94 4.56
N GLU A 198 -12.81 12.87 3.78
CA GLU A 198 -13.40 12.92 2.45
C GLU A 198 -14.95 12.81 2.49
N PRO A 199 -15.66 13.54 1.61
CA PRO A 199 -17.11 13.44 1.50
C PRO A 199 -17.56 11.98 1.23
N LYS A 200 -18.70 11.59 1.81
CA LYS A 200 -19.30 10.26 1.66
C LYS A 200 -18.56 9.10 2.36
N THR A 201 -17.44 9.35 3.03
CA THR A 201 -16.78 8.33 3.84
C THR A 201 -17.53 8.03 5.14
N ALA A 202 -17.27 6.86 5.73
CA ALA A 202 -17.81 6.54 7.05
C ALA A 202 -17.24 7.48 8.12
N LEU A 203 -15.97 7.88 8.01
CA LEU A 203 -15.33 8.84 8.90
C LEU A 203 -16.10 10.18 8.94
N ASN A 204 -16.45 10.74 7.76
CA ASN A 204 -17.22 11.98 7.67
C ASN A 204 -18.57 11.85 8.42
N LYS A 205 -19.27 10.71 8.23
CA LYS A 205 -20.53 10.46 8.93
C LYS A 205 -20.36 10.34 10.44
N LEU A 206 -19.29 9.69 10.90
CA LEU A 206 -18.98 9.55 12.34
C LEU A 206 -18.67 10.90 12.98
N ILE A 207 -17.96 11.79 12.28
CA ILE A 207 -17.69 13.16 12.72
C ILE A 207 -18.99 13.98 12.76
N GLN A 208 -19.79 13.97 11.69
CA GLN A 208 -21.07 14.70 11.65
C GLN A 208 -22.04 14.30 12.77
N THR A 209 -21.98 13.03 13.20
CA THR A 209 -22.81 12.53 14.31
C THR A 209 -22.17 12.71 15.69
N GLY A 210 -21.01 13.35 15.80
CA GLY A 210 -20.29 13.59 17.04
C GLY A 210 -19.68 12.35 17.71
N LYS A 211 -19.57 11.23 16.97
CA LYS A 211 -18.96 10.00 17.48
C LYS A 211 -17.44 10.04 17.46
N ILE A 212 -16.86 10.79 16.54
CA ILE A 212 -15.42 11.04 16.41
C ILE A 212 -15.23 12.54 16.35
N GLY A 213 -14.15 13.05 16.95
CA GLY A 213 -13.77 14.47 16.87
C GLY A 213 -13.34 14.86 15.45
N GLN A 214 -13.43 16.14 15.13
CA GLN A 214 -12.89 16.69 13.89
C GLN A 214 -11.36 16.65 13.95
N PRO A 215 -10.66 16.18 12.91
CA PRO A 215 -9.22 16.43 12.77
C PRO A 215 -8.93 17.94 12.80
N LYS A 216 -7.80 18.30 13.38
CA LYS A 216 -7.39 19.71 13.53
C LYS A 216 -6.14 19.95 12.70
N ASP A 217 -6.15 20.99 11.87
CA ASP A 217 -5.02 21.32 11.00
C ASP A 217 -3.76 21.64 11.81
N GLU A 218 -3.91 22.31 12.97
CA GLU A 218 -2.78 22.65 13.84
C GLU A 218 -2.07 21.38 14.38
N VAL A 219 -2.86 20.33 14.73
CA VAL A 219 -2.31 19.06 15.18
C VAL A 219 -1.61 18.33 14.02
N ALA A 220 -2.19 18.37 12.83
CA ALA A 220 -1.57 17.78 11.66
C ALA A 220 -0.25 18.49 11.29
N GLU A 221 -0.19 19.82 11.42
CA GLU A 221 1.03 20.60 11.22
C GLU A 221 2.13 20.22 12.24
N GLU A 222 1.78 20.16 13.53
CA GLU A 222 2.73 19.73 14.58
C GLU A 222 3.25 18.31 14.32
N HIS A 223 2.36 17.38 13.98
CA HIS A 223 2.74 15.99 13.66
C HIS A 223 3.65 15.92 12.43
N PHE A 224 3.40 16.75 11.41
CA PHE A 224 4.27 16.82 10.23
C PHE A 224 5.67 17.31 10.58
N GLN A 225 5.79 18.33 11.42
CA GLN A 225 7.09 18.83 11.89
C GLN A 225 7.86 17.73 12.66
N ILE A 226 7.17 17.06 13.61
CA ILE A 226 7.75 15.94 14.35
C ILE A 226 8.24 14.83 13.40
N LEU A 227 7.45 14.50 12.37
CA LEU A 227 7.81 13.50 11.36
C LEU A 227 9.10 13.88 10.64
N VAL A 228 9.16 15.08 10.07
CA VAL A 228 10.31 15.53 9.28
C VAL A 228 11.57 15.57 10.15
N GLU A 229 11.50 16.22 11.32
CA GLU A 229 12.65 16.32 12.24
C GLU A 229 13.15 14.94 12.70
N THR A 230 12.22 14.04 13.05
CA THR A 230 12.58 12.70 13.53
C THR A 230 13.22 11.88 12.42
N LEU A 231 12.65 11.87 11.22
CA LEU A 231 13.16 11.07 10.11
C LEU A 231 14.48 11.60 9.57
N GLU A 232 14.65 12.93 9.43
CA GLU A 232 15.92 13.54 9.01
C GLU A 232 17.04 13.25 10.02
N ASN A 233 16.78 13.34 11.33
CA ASN A 233 17.73 12.99 12.38
C ASN A 233 18.12 11.50 12.36
N ASN A 234 17.33 10.65 11.73
CA ASN A 234 17.61 9.22 11.52
C ASN A 234 18.12 8.90 10.10
N GLY A 235 18.53 9.92 9.34
CA GLY A 235 19.18 9.75 8.03
C GLY A 235 18.22 9.54 6.86
N PHE A 236 16.92 9.75 7.02
CA PHE A 236 15.96 9.74 5.93
C PHE A 236 16.01 11.07 5.16
N VAL A 237 15.73 11.00 3.88
CA VAL A 237 15.58 12.16 2.99
C VAL A 237 14.11 12.41 2.77
N HIS A 238 13.66 13.64 3.07
CA HIS A 238 12.29 14.07 2.78
C HIS A 238 12.20 14.56 1.32
N TYR A 239 11.16 14.10 0.59
CA TYR A 239 10.92 14.48 -0.82
C TYR A 239 9.43 14.59 -1.13
#